data_a70b7c543ce90ccf6266daf3f0498ef3
#
_entry.id   a70b7c543ce90ccf6266daf3f0498ef3
#
_cell.length_a   1.000
_cell.length_b   1.000
_cell.length_c   1.000
_cell.angle_alpha   90.00
_cell.angle_beta   90.00
_cell.angle_gamma   90.00
#
_symmetry.space_group_name_H-M   'P 1'
#
loop_
_entity.id
_entity.type
_entity.pdbx_description
1 polymer ?
#
loop_
_entity_poly.entity_id
_entity_poly.type
_entity_poly.pdbx_seq_one_letter_code
_entity_poly.pdbx_strand_id
1 'polypeptide(L)'
;MNSNKSLSAALLGALLMAIAPGFAFAAPKPNILLIVADDVGYGDLGPYGGGEGRGMPTPNLDRLADGGMTFFSFYAQPSCTPGRAAMQTGRIPNRSGMTTVAFQGQGGGLPHAEWTLASVLKKADYKTYFTGKWHLGEADYALPNAQGYDEMEHALLYHLNAYTYGDPKWFPDMDPKLREMFDKVTKGSLSGKAGEKPHQDWKVNGEYVDTPEKGVVGIPFLDKYVEQSGIKFLEEAAKHPDQPFFINVNFMKVHQPNLPAPEFEHKSLSKTKYADSIVELDARVGHLMDKLRELGLDKNTLVFFTTDNGAWQDVYPDAGYTPFRGTKGTDREGGNRVPAIAWMPGKIKAGARNSDIVGGLDLMATFASLAGVDLPKKDREGQPIIFDSYDISPVLFGTGKGPRTTWFYFTENELSPGAVRAGHYKAVFDLRGDDGQATGGLAVDTNVGWKGPEKYVATVPQVFDLWQDPQERYDIFMTNWTEHTWTLVTFNQAIEELMKTYVKYPPRKLQSEVYTGPITLSKYQRFKWVRDELSKEGISLPMPTGN
;
A
#
# COMPACT_ATOMS: atom_id res chain seq x y z
N MET A 1 -64.48 59.45 -48.29
CA MET A 1 -65.21 60.06 -47.19
C MET A 1 -65.41 58.99 -46.13
N ASN A 2 -64.89 59.23 -44.93
CA ASN A 2 -65.13 58.55 -43.66
C ASN A 2 -64.97 57.00 -43.58
N SER A 3 -63.90 56.44 -43.23
CA SER A 3 -63.13 56.17 -41.99
C SER A 3 -63.98 55.79 -40.77
N ASN A 4 -63.90 54.55 -40.36
CA ASN A 4 -64.08 54.21 -38.98
C ASN A 4 -63.10 53.09 -38.61
N LYS A 5 -62.18 53.44 -37.72
CA LYS A 5 -61.21 52.54 -37.10
C LYS A 5 -61.83 51.87 -35.87
N SER A 6 -61.83 50.60 -35.79
CA SER A 6 -62.09 49.87 -34.54
C SER A 6 -60.77 49.37 -33.95
N LEU A 7 -60.44 49.85 -32.75
CA LEU A 7 -59.34 49.36 -31.91
C LEU A 7 -59.71 48.01 -31.27
N SER A 8 -58.95 47.01 -31.54
CA SER A 8 -59.00 45.77 -30.78
C SER A 8 -57.84 45.78 -29.81
N ALA A 9 -58.13 45.84 -28.51
CA ALA A 9 -57.13 45.70 -27.42
C ALA A 9 -56.82 44.24 -27.23
N ALA A 10 -55.58 43.88 -27.51
CA ALA A 10 -55.03 42.57 -27.16
C ALA A 10 -54.42 42.63 -25.74
N LEU A 11 -55.05 41.94 -24.79
CA LEU A 11 -54.43 41.66 -23.46
C LEU A 11 -53.31 40.67 -23.63
N LEU A 12 -52.04 41.10 -23.41
CA LEU A 12 -50.88 40.23 -23.23
C LEU A 12 -50.84 39.81 -21.75
N GLY A 13 -51.26 38.56 -21.47
CA GLY A 13 -51.07 37.94 -20.19
C GLY A 13 -49.63 37.47 -20.09
N ALA A 14 -48.79 38.20 -19.36
CA ALA A 14 -47.47 37.76 -19.01
C ALA A 14 -47.53 36.67 -17.91
N LEU A 15 -47.33 35.42 -18.32
CA LEU A 15 -47.17 34.28 -17.40
C LEU A 15 -45.75 34.34 -16.80
N LEU A 16 -45.61 34.90 -15.62
CA LEU A 16 -44.37 34.80 -14.80
C LEU A 16 -44.22 33.35 -14.33
N MET A 17 -43.46 32.54 -15.06
CA MET A 17 -42.93 31.30 -14.52
C MET A 17 -41.92 31.65 -13.42
N ALA A 18 -42.31 31.49 -12.17
CA ALA A 18 -41.38 31.47 -11.04
C ALA A 18 -40.46 30.29 -11.22
N ILE A 19 -39.23 30.55 -11.67
CA ILE A 19 -38.12 29.58 -11.59
C ILE A 19 -37.80 29.42 -10.10
N ALA A 20 -38.37 28.40 -9.48
CA ALA A 20 -37.87 27.97 -8.16
C ALA A 20 -36.39 27.66 -8.31
N PRO A 21 -35.53 28.18 -7.42
CA PRO A 21 -34.13 27.75 -7.41
C PRO A 21 -34.12 26.24 -7.17
N GLY A 22 -33.81 25.49 -8.23
CA GLY A 22 -33.57 24.06 -8.10
C GLY A 22 -32.48 23.89 -7.06
N PHE A 23 -32.79 23.29 -5.94
CA PHE A 23 -31.78 22.77 -5.05
C PHE A 23 -30.95 21.76 -5.86
N ALA A 24 -29.79 22.19 -6.31
CA ALA A 24 -28.81 21.28 -6.85
C ALA A 24 -28.42 20.35 -5.67
N PHE A 25 -29.06 19.19 -5.59
CA PHE A 25 -28.57 18.14 -4.71
C PHE A 25 -27.14 17.86 -5.16
N ALA A 26 -26.17 18.14 -4.27
CA ALA A 26 -24.80 17.70 -4.50
C ALA A 26 -24.84 16.22 -4.85
N ALA A 27 -24.12 15.83 -5.89
CA ALA A 27 -24.03 14.40 -6.25
C ALA A 27 -23.63 13.60 -5.02
N PRO A 28 -24.23 12.43 -4.76
CA PRO A 28 -23.92 11.64 -3.60
C PRO A 28 -22.42 11.32 -3.60
N LYS A 29 -21.77 11.47 -2.45
CA LYS A 29 -20.37 11.10 -2.26
C LYS A 29 -20.19 9.62 -2.62
N PRO A 30 -19.15 9.25 -3.39
CA PRO A 30 -18.95 7.86 -3.73
C PRO A 30 -18.52 7.05 -2.51
N ASN A 31 -18.95 5.81 -2.44
CA ASN A 31 -18.36 4.83 -1.56
C ASN A 31 -16.96 4.45 -2.05
N ILE A 32 -16.12 3.96 -1.17
CA ILE A 32 -14.74 3.56 -1.48
C ILE A 32 -14.46 2.17 -0.92
N LEU A 33 -14.09 1.25 -1.80
CA LEU A 33 -13.58 -0.07 -1.46
C LEU A 33 -12.11 -0.16 -1.91
N LEU A 34 -11.19 -0.08 -0.96
CA LEU A 34 -9.76 -0.25 -1.19
C LEU A 34 -9.36 -1.69 -0.87
N ILE A 35 -8.87 -2.41 -1.86
CA ILE A 35 -8.37 -3.79 -1.74
C ILE A 35 -6.87 -3.78 -1.93
N VAL A 36 -6.14 -4.22 -0.92
CA VAL A 36 -4.67 -4.27 -0.93
C VAL A 36 -4.22 -5.72 -0.77
N ALA A 37 -3.48 -6.20 -1.75
CA ALA A 37 -2.76 -7.48 -1.67
C ALA A 37 -1.38 -7.29 -1.03
N ASP A 38 -0.62 -8.36 -0.86
CA ASP A 38 0.69 -8.36 -0.22
C ASP A 38 1.71 -9.05 -1.13
N ASP A 39 2.79 -8.36 -1.47
CA ASP A 39 3.91 -8.88 -2.29
C ASP A 39 3.53 -9.34 -3.71
N VAL A 40 2.41 -8.90 -4.27
CA VAL A 40 2.01 -9.27 -5.64
C VAL A 40 2.94 -8.62 -6.65
N GLY A 41 3.57 -9.45 -7.48
CA GLY A 41 4.44 -8.96 -8.54
C GLY A 41 3.66 -8.32 -9.69
N TYR A 42 4.27 -7.32 -10.32
CA TYR A 42 3.69 -6.62 -11.47
C TYR A 42 3.28 -7.59 -12.58
N GLY A 43 4.10 -8.60 -12.87
CA GLY A 43 3.87 -9.58 -13.93
C GLY A 43 3.15 -10.85 -13.47
N ASP A 44 2.49 -10.85 -12.32
CA ASP A 44 1.75 -12.02 -11.83
C ASP A 44 0.31 -12.05 -12.35
N LEU A 45 -0.29 -10.89 -12.55
CA LEU A 45 -1.71 -10.74 -12.87
C LEU A 45 -1.97 -10.68 -14.39
N GLY A 46 -3.13 -11.20 -14.83
CA GLY A 46 -3.54 -11.21 -16.23
C GLY A 46 -3.51 -9.84 -16.90
N PRO A 47 -4.03 -8.75 -16.29
CA PRO A 47 -4.00 -7.39 -16.86
C PRO A 47 -2.60 -6.85 -17.16
N TYR A 48 -1.56 -7.47 -16.59
CA TYR A 48 -0.15 -7.09 -16.74
C TYR A 48 0.69 -8.13 -17.50
N GLY A 49 0.02 -9.07 -18.17
CA GLY A 49 0.67 -10.07 -19.01
C GLY A 49 1.09 -11.36 -18.29
N GLY A 50 0.72 -11.52 -17.01
CA GLY A 50 0.84 -12.78 -16.24
C GLY A 50 -0.40 -13.64 -16.35
N GLY A 51 -1.00 -13.95 -15.21
CA GLY A 51 -2.24 -14.73 -15.14
C GLY A 51 -2.08 -16.11 -15.74
N GLU A 52 -2.92 -16.46 -16.73
CA GLU A 52 -2.88 -17.76 -17.41
C GLU A 52 -1.52 -18.06 -18.04
N GLY A 53 -0.85 -17.04 -18.60
CA GLY A 53 0.48 -17.18 -19.20
C GLY A 53 1.55 -17.64 -18.22
N ARG A 54 1.34 -17.43 -16.90
CA ARG A 54 2.18 -17.95 -15.82
C ARG A 54 1.56 -19.10 -15.05
N GLY A 55 0.46 -19.67 -15.57
CA GLY A 55 -0.23 -20.80 -14.96
C GLY A 55 -1.05 -20.46 -13.72
N MET A 56 -1.42 -19.19 -13.54
CA MET A 56 -2.22 -18.69 -12.40
C MET A 56 -3.30 -17.70 -12.89
N PRO A 57 -4.35 -18.17 -13.57
CA PRO A 57 -5.37 -17.30 -14.15
C PRO A 57 -6.03 -16.40 -13.10
N THR A 58 -6.29 -15.15 -13.49
CA THR A 58 -6.90 -14.12 -12.64
C THR A 58 -8.16 -13.50 -13.25
N PRO A 59 -9.19 -14.31 -13.57
CA PRO A 59 -10.34 -13.87 -14.35
C PRO A 59 -11.17 -12.77 -13.68
N ASN A 60 -11.15 -12.65 -12.35
CA ASN A 60 -11.87 -11.61 -11.63
C ASN A 60 -11.15 -10.25 -11.72
N LEU A 61 -9.83 -10.26 -11.55
CA LEU A 61 -8.99 -9.06 -11.73
C LEU A 61 -8.95 -8.64 -13.21
N ASP A 62 -8.97 -9.60 -14.15
CA ASP A 62 -9.10 -9.32 -15.58
C ASP A 62 -10.41 -8.56 -15.86
N ARG A 63 -11.54 -9.05 -15.34
CA ARG A 63 -12.86 -8.37 -15.47
C ARG A 63 -12.87 -7.00 -14.80
N LEU A 64 -12.19 -6.87 -13.66
CA LEU A 64 -12.09 -5.58 -12.97
C LEU A 64 -11.32 -4.56 -13.83
N ALA A 65 -10.23 -4.98 -14.46
CA ALA A 65 -9.40 -4.17 -15.36
C ALA A 65 -10.15 -3.82 -16.66
N ASP A 66 -10.83 -4.79 -17.26
CA ASP A 66 -11.62 -4.61 -18.49
C ASP A 66 -12.79 -3.64 -18.26
N GLY A 67 -13.39 -3.68 -17.08
CA GLY A 67 -14.48 -2.77 -16.70
C GLY A 67 -14.01 -1.42 -16.15
N GLY A 68 -12.71 -1.24 -15.92
CA GLY A 68 -12.12 -0.10 -15.24
C GLY A 68 -10.89 0.48 -15.93
N MET A 69 -9.93 0.93 -15.13
CA MET A 69 -8.67 1.51 -15.56
C MET A 69 -7.49 0.72 -14.99
N THR A 70 -6.54 0.37 -15.86
CA THR A 70 -5.26 -0.26 -15.49
C THR A 70 -4.15 0.79 -15.47
N PHE A 71 -3.37 0.84 -14.39
CA PHE A 71 -2.24 1.75 -14.25
C PHE A 71 -0.93 1.04 -14.55
N PHE A 72 -0.14 1.57 -15.49
CA PHE A 72 1.15 1.01 -15.87
C PHE A 72 2.35 1.65 -15.16
N SER A 73 2.15 2.79 -14.51
CA SER A 73 3.18 3.48 -13.71
C SER A 73 2.65 3.83 -12.33
N PHE A 74 2.07 2.82 -11.65
CA PHE A 74 1.65 2.95 -10.25
C PHE A 74 2.77 2.48 -9.32
N TYR A 75 3.05 3.30 -8.31
CA TYR A 75 4.17 3.10 -7.41
C TYR A 75 3.72 2.87 -5.97
N ALA A 76 4.37 1.91 -5.34
CA ALA A 76 4.33 1.67 -3.90
C ALA A 76 5.66 2.09 -3.24
N GLN A 77 5.95 1.60 -2.06
CA GLN A 77 7.22 1.77 -1.37
C GLN A 77 7.98 0.43 -1.34
N PRO A 78 9.27 0.43 -0.97
CA PRO A 78 10.10 -0.77 -1.13
C PRO A 78 9.66 -1.97 -0.27
N SER A 79 8.87 -1.77 0.79
CA SER A 79 8.44 -2.86 1.67
C SER A 79 7.12 -2.58 2.38
N CYS A 80 6.57 -3.58 3.07
CA CYS A 80 5.22 -3.58 3.61
C CYS A 80 4.89 -2.38 4.50
N THR A 81 5.62 -2.17 5.60
CA THR A 81 5.31 -1.06 6.53
C THR A 81 5.44 0.30 5.86
N PRO A 82 6.52 0.64 5.14
CA PRO A 82 6.60 1.87 4.38
C PRO A 82 5.47 2.03 3.35
N GLY A 83 5.14 0.96 2.62
CA GLY A 83 4.07 0.96 1.61
C GLY A 83 2.71 1.25 2.23
N ARG A 84 2.37 0.53 3.29
CA ARG A 84 1.10 0.70 4.00
C ARG A 84 1.01 2.05 4.70
N ALA A 85 2.11 2.54 5.30
CA ALA A 85 2.17 3.88 5.89
C ALA A 85 1.94 4.97 4.83
N ALA A 86 2.60 4.87 3.68
CA ALA A 86 2.44 5.82 2.58
C ALA A 86 0.99 5.83 2.05
N MET A 87 0.37 4.67 1.83
CA MET A 87 -1.03 4.57 1.42
C MET A 87 -1.98 5.16 2.45
N GLN A 88 -1.79 4.84 3.74
CA GLN A 88 -2.67 5.30 4.80
C GLN A 88 -2.57 6.79 5.06
N THR A 89 -1.37 7.39 4.91
CA THR A 89 -1.13 8.78 5.32
C THR A 89 -1.00 9.77 4.16
N GLY A 90 -0.79 9.30 2.92
CA GLY A 90 -0.46 10.18 1.79
C GLY A 90 0.87 10.90 1.93
N ARG A 91 1.78 10.36 2.75
CA ARG A 91 3.08 10.96 3.06
C ARG A 91 4.20 9.95 2.84
N ILE A 92 5.34 10.41 2.35
CA ILE A 92 6.52 9.52 2.24
C ILE A 92 6.88 8.97 3.63
N PRO A 93 7.37 7.73 3.71
CA PRO A 93 7.63 7.05 4.99
C PRO A 93 8.49 7.83 5.97
N ASN A 94 9.47 8.59 5.47
CA ASN A 94 10.36 9.43 6.27
C ASN A 94 9.62 10.46 7.12
N ARG A 95 8.46 10.96 6.66
CA ARG A 95 7.70 11.96 7.40
C ARG A 95 6.99 11.37 8.61
N SER A 96 6.53 10.14 8.50
CA SER A 96 5.87 9.42 9.61
C SER A 96 6.87 8.65 10.49
N GLY A 97 8.09 8.43 10.01
CA GLY A 97 9.09 7.57 10.65
C GLY A 97 8.91 6.07 10.38
N MET A 98 7.90 5.70 9.55
CA MET A 98 7.60 4.29 9.22
C MET A 98 8.46 3.81 8.05
N THR A 99 9.78 3.83 8.19
CA THR A 99 10.75 3.65 7.10
C THR A 99 11.27 2.23 6.93
N THR A 100 10.96 1.32 7.85
CA THR A 100 11.38 -0.08 7.79
C THR A 100 10.26 -1.00 8.26
N VAL A 101 10.39 -2.29 7.99
CA VAL A 101 9.40 -3.30 8.39
C VAL A 101 9.28 -3.37 9.91
N ALA A 102 8.06 -3.23 10.39
CA ALA A 102 7.73 -3.41 11.78
C ALA A 102 7.69 -4.89 12.15
N PHE A 103 8.23 -5.23 13.31
CA PHE A 103 8.21 -6.59 13.84
C PHE A 103 7.45 -6.64 15.17
N GLN A 104 6.84 -7.78 15.41
CA GLN A 104 6.16 -8.07 16.66
C GLN A 104 7.10 -7.92 17.87
N GLY A 105 6.56 -7.39 18.97
CA GLY A 105 7.31 -7.19 20.21
C GLY A 105 8.22 -5.97 20.22
N GLN A 106 8.24 -5.17 19.14
CA GLN A 106 9.01 -3.92 19.09
C GLN A 106 8.29 -2.76 19.78
N GLY A 107 6.98 -2.88 20.02
CA GLY A 107 6.14 -1.78 20.50
C GLY A 107 6.02 -0.65 19.47
N GLY A 108 5.33 0.43 19.82
CA GLY A 108 5.21 1.60 18.94
C GLY A 108 4.31 1.38 17.73
N GLY A 109 4.54 2.15 16.69
CA GLY A 109 3.80 2.11 15.43
C GLY A 109 3.51 3.48 14.83
N LEU A 110 2.54 3.54 13.93
CA LEU A 110 2.14 4.77 13.26
C LEU A 110 1.79 5.84 14.30
N PRO A 111 2.48 7.00 14.29
CA PRO A 111 2.25 8.02 15.31
C PRO A 111 0.80 8.50 15.33
N HIS A 112 0.27 8.73 16.53
CA HIS A 112 -1.09 9.24 16.71
C HIS A 112 -1.31 10.60 16.01
N ALA A 113 -0.26 11.39 15.86
CA ALA A 113 -0.28 12.66 15.16
C ALA A 113 -0.61 12.56 13.66
N GLU A 114 -0.40 11.39 13.04
CA GLU A 114 -0.65 11.21 11.60
C GLU A 114 -2.15 11.18 11.29
N TRP A 115 -2.52 11.79 10.16
CA TRP A 115 -3.81 11.59 9.53
C TRP A 115 -3.77 10.34 8.65
N THR A 116 -4.79 9.51 8.77
CA THR A 116 -4.99 8.34 7.92
C THR A 116 -6.15 8.56 6.95
N LEU A 117 -6.25 7.73 5.92
CA LEU A 117 -7.41 7.72 5.01
C LEU A 117 -8.72 7.72 5.79
N ALA A 118 -8.84 6.82 6.78
CA ALA A 118 -10.05 6.72 7.60
C ALA A 118 -10.31 8.02 8.38
N SER A 119 -9.32 8.57 9.07
CA SER A 119 -9.51 9.77 9.89
C SER A 119 -9.81 11.03 9.07
N VAL A 120 -9.34 11.12 7.82
CA VAL A 120 -9.68 12.21 6.90
C VAL A 120 -11.10 12.02 6.34
N LEU A 121 -11.47 10.82 5.91
CA LEU A 121 -12.78 10.52 5.36
C LEU A 121 -13.90 10.66 6.39
N LYS A 122 -13.63 10.41 7.67
CA LYS A 122 -14.59 10.69 8.76
C LYS A 122 -15.00 12.16 8.86
N LYS A 123 -14.16 13.11 8.41
CA LYS A 123 -14.55 14.52 8.34
C LYS A 123 -15.65 14.78 7.30
N ALA A 124 -15.86 13.83 6.40
CA ALA A 124 -16.89 13.86 5.38
C ALA A 124 -18.02 12.85 5.68
N ASP A 125 -18.17 12.43 6.94
CA ASP A 125 -19.20 11.52 7.45
C ASP A 125 -19.15 10.09 6.87
N TYR A 126 -17.99 9.65 6.37
CA TYR A 126 -17.81 8.26 5.97
C TYR A 126 -17.81 7.34 7.19
N LYS A 127 -18.52 6.22 7.07
CA LYS A 127 -18.35 5.07 7.95
C LYS A 127 -17.14 4.28 7.49
N THR A 128 -16.23 3.95 8.40
CA THR A 128 -14.89 3.44 8.05
C THR A 128 -14.64 2.07 8.65
N TYR A 129 -14.21 1.11 7.81
CA TYR A 129 -14.02 -0.29 8.16
C TYR A 129 -12.65 -0.80 7.72
N PHE A 130 -12.05 -1.66 8.54
CA PHE A 130 -10.75 -2.26 8.29
C PHE A 130 -10.75 -3.75 8.52
N THR A 131 -10.13 -4.52 7.62
CA THR A 131 -9.86 -5.95 7.83
C THR A 131 -8.54 -6.37 7.18
N GLY A 132 -7.88 -7.37 7.76
CA GLY A 132 -6.65 -7.97 7.26
C GLY A 132 -5.38 -7.28 7.76
N LYS A 133 -4.33 -7.32 6.95
CA LYS A 133 -2.98 -6.88 7.33
C LYS A 133 -2.87 -5.37 7.55
N TRP A 134 -2.58 -4.96 8.78
CA TRP A 134 -2.30 -3.57 9.17
C TRP A 134 -0.83 -3.21 8.98
N HIS A 135 0.05 -3.89 9.68
CA HIS A 135 1.51 -3.78 9.65
C HIS A 135 2.08 -2.38 9.96
N LEU A 136 1.35 -1.59 10.77
CA LEU A 136 1.75 -0.23 11.18
C LEU A 136 1.91 -0.09 12.70
N GLY A 137 2.22 -1.19 13.38
CA GLY A 137 2.52 -1.18 14.81
C GLY A 137 1.48 -1.85 15.68
N GLU A 138 1.83 -2.02 16.96
CA GLU A 138 1.06 -2.77 17.96
C GLU A 138 0.71 -1.97 19.21
N ALA A 139 1.21 -0.74 19.33
CA ALA A 139 0.80 0.15 20.41
C ALA A 139 -0.68 0.52 20.28
N ASP A 140 -1.37 0.68 21.40
CA ASP A 140 -2.81 0.96 21.41
C ASP A 140 -3.19 2.18 20.54
N TYR A 141 -2.35 3.23 20.51
CA TYR A 141 -2.57 4.40 19.67
C TYR A 141 -2.35 4.16 18.16
N ALA A 142 -1.63 3.09 17.80
CA ALA A 142 -1.30 2.77 16.42
C ALA A 142 -2.28 1.79 15.77
N LEU A 143 -3.23 1.23 16.53
CA LEU A 143 -4.21 0.27 16.02
C LEU A 143 -5.20 0.93 15.06
N PRO A 144 -5.78 0.19 14.09
CA PRO A 144 -6.71 0.77 13.12
C PRO A 144 -7.85 1.55 13.76
N ASN A 145 -8.48 1.01 14.82
CA ASN A 145 -9.59 1.68 15.52
C ASN A 145 -9.17 2.95 16.27
N ALA A 146 -7.90 3.10 16.64
CA ALA A 146 -7.33 4.35 17.20
C ALA A 146 -6.89 5.31 16.09
N GLN A 147 -6.61 4.79 14.89
CA GLN A 147 -6.17 5.54 13.72
C GLN A 147 -7.32 5.97 12.79
N GLY A 148 -8.57 5.89 13.27
CA GLY A 148 -9.71 6.49 12.60
C GLY A 148 -10.73 5.51 12.04
N TYR A 149 -10.46 4.22 11.98
CA TYR A 149 -11.46 3.23 11.58
C TYR A 149 -12.52 3.06 12.66
N ASP A 150 -13.80 3.11 12.26
CA ASP A 150 -14.93 2.93 13.19
C ASP A 150 -15.05 1.49 13.67
N GLU A 151 -14.68 0.55 12.80
CA GLU A 151 -14.72 -0.87 13.09
C GLU A 151 -13.58 -1.60 12.40
N MET A 152 -12.95 -2.52 13.09
CA MET A 152 -11.97 -3.44 12.52
C MET A 152 -12.30 -4.87 12.89
N GLU A 153 -12.12 -5.79 11.96
CA GLU A 153 -12.22 -7.23 12.19
C GLU A 153 -11.02 -7.95 11.60
N HIS A 154 -10.54 -8.97 12.29
CA HIS A 154 -9.39 -9.77 11.89
C HIS A 154 -8.19 -8.91 11.44
N ALA A 155 -7.95 -7.78 12.14
CA ALA A 155 -6.80 -6.92 11.87
C ALA A 155 -5.52 -7.62 12.31
N LEU A 156 -4.67 -7.95 11.33
CA LEU A 156 -3.35 -8.55 11.54
C LEU A 156 -2.31 -7.47 11.74
N LEU A 157 -1.78 -7.34 12.95
CA LEU A 157 -0.79 -6.29 13.26
C LEU A 157 0.51 -6.52 12.50
N TYR A 158 0.89 -7.77 12.33
CA TYR A 158 2.05 -8.22 11.55
C TYR A 158 1.73 -9.54 10.87
N HIS A 159 2.38 -9.83 9.74
CA HIS A 159 2.24 -11.16 9.13
C HIS A 159 2.82 -12.27 10.05
N LEU A 160 3.83 -11.96 10.87
CA LEU A 160 4.38 -12.91 11.84
C LEU A 160 3.37 -13.36 12.90
N ASN A 161 2.30 -12.60 13.14
CA ASN A 161 1.20 -13.04 13.99
C ASN A 161 0.43 -14.24 13.40
N ALA A 162 0.52 -14.42 12.08
CA ALA A 162 -0.01 -15.59 11.41
C ALA A 162 0.88 -16.83 11.60
N TYR A 163 2.15 -16.64 11.93
CA TYR A 163 3.05 -17.75 12.25
C TYR A 163 2.78 -18.21 13.68
N THR A 164 2.37 -19.43 13.79
CA THR A 164 2.20 -20.07 15.08
C THR A 164 3.53 -20.65 15.53
N TYR A 165 4.44 -19.80 15.97
CA TYR A 165 5.74 -20.24 16.47
C TYR A 165 5.60 -21.30 17.59
N GLY A 166 4.46 -21.29 18.28
CA GLY A 166 4.11 -22.30 19.26
C GLY A 166 3.87 -23.70 18.69
N ASP A 167 3.59 -23.85 17.39
CA ASP A 167 3.23 -25.15 16.82
C ASP A 167 4.46 -26.00 16.47
N PRO A 168 4.66 -27.16 17.13
CA PRO A 168 5.78 -28.07 16.88
C PRO A 168 5.83 -28.64 15.46
N LYS A 169 4.72 -28.67 14.76
CA LYS A 169 4.65 -29.17 13.38
C LYS A 169 5.48 -28.32 12.42
N TRP A 170 5.50 -27.00 12.64
CA TRP A 170 6.20 -26.05 11.77
C TRP A 170 7.56 -25.63 12.32
N PHE A 171 7.69 -25.65 13.64
CA PHE A 171 8.92 -25.25 14.33
C PHE A 171 9.34 -26.33 15.34
N PRO A 172 9.64 -27.57 14.84
CA PRO A 172 9.94 -28.70 15.72
C PRO A 172 11.16 -28.46 16.62
N ASP A 173 12.13 -27.72 16.09
CA ASP A 173 13.42 -27.47 16.76
C ASP A 173 13.43 -26.22 17.63
N MET A 174 12.29 -25.53 17.78
CA MET A 174 12.23 -24.34 18.62
C MET A 174 12.35 -24.71 20.11
N ASP A 175 13.23 -24.00 20.80
CA ASP A 175 13.39 -24.15 22.26
C ASP A 175 12.03 -23.94 22.98
N PRO A 176 11.64 -24.83 23.90
CA PRO A 176 10.34 -24.73 24.59
C PRO A 176 10.13 -23.42 25.34
N LYS A 177 11.19 -22.81 25.90
CA LYS A 177 11.09 -21.52 26.62
C LYS A 177 10.85 -20.36 25.66
N LEU A 178 11.50 -20.39 24.48
CA LEU A 178 11.25 -19.42 23.44
C LEU A 178 9.81 -19.54 22.92
N ARG A 179 9.33 -20.76 22.72
CA ARG A 179 7.94 -21.04 22.33
C ARG A 179 6.95 -20.42 23.31
N GLU A 180 7.12 -20.70 24.61
CA GLU A 180 6.28 -20.11 25.66
C GLU A 180 6.37 -18.57 25.69
N MET A 181 7.54 -18.02 25.43
CA MET A 181 7.72 -16.56 25.35
C MET A 181 6.95 -15.95 24.17
N PHE A 182 7.06 -16.55 22.99
CA PHE A 182 6.29 -16.09 21.83
C PHE A 182 4.78 -16.18 22.07
N ASP A 183 4.32 -17.25 22.69
CA ASP A 183 2.92 -17.43 23.07
C ASP A 183 2.39 -16.30 23.98
N LYS A 184 3.24 -15.72 24.80
CA LYS A 184 2.87 -14.61 25.70
C LYS A 184 2.86 -13.24 25.04
N VAL A 185 3.71 -13.02 24.03
CA VAL A 185 3.89 -11.68 23.43
C VAL A 185 3.12 -11.48 22.13
N THR A 186 2.66 -12.54 21.49
CA THR A 186 1.92 -12.44 20.23
C THR A 186 0.46 -12.07 20.46
N LYS A 187 0.02 -10.99 19.84
CA LYS A 187 -1.38 -10.53 19.97
C LYS A 187 -2.35 -11.19 18.98
N GLY A 188 -1.86 -11.92 17.97
CA GLY A 188 -2.70 -12.51 16.94
C GLY A 188 -3.39 -11.45 16.08
N SER A 189 -4.61 -11.73 15.64
CA SER A 189 -5.48 -10.72 15.04
C SER A 189 -6.39 -10.06 16.08
N LEU A 190 -6.83 -8.86 15.76
CA LEU A 190 -7.66 -8.05 16.66
C LEU A 190 -8.93 -7.57 15.98
N SER A 191 -10.04 -7.59 16.72
CA SER A 191 -11.30 -6.95 16.33
C SER A 191 -11.75 -5.95 17.38
N GLY A 192 -12.52 -4.93 16.98
CA GLY A 192 -13.04 -3.93 17.89
C GLY A 192 -13.52 -2.67 17.18
N LYS A 193 -14.17 -1.81 17.95
CA LYS A 193 -14.71 -0.54 17.47
C LYS A 193 -13.88 0.64 17.97
N ALA A 194 -14.05 1.79 17.31
CA ALA A 194 -13.44 3.03 17.75
C ALA A 194 -13.82 3.37 19.19
N GLY A 195 -12.82 3.71 20.00
CA GLY A 195 -13.02 4.01 21.43
C GLY A 195 -13.14 2.80 22.34
N GLU A 196 -13.15 1.59 21.81
CA GLU A 196 -13.18 0.35 22.58
C GLU A 196 -11.80 -0.30 22.63
N LYS A 197 -11.53 -1.04 23.71
CA LYS A 197 -10.34 -1.89 23.76
C LYS A 197 -10.56 -3.08 22.84
N PRO A 198 -9.67 -3.30 21.84
CA PRO A 198 -9.82 -4.44 20.95
C PRO A 198 -9.72 -5.77 21.69
N HIS A 199 -10.45 -6.76 21.20
CA HIS A 199 -10.32 -8.14 21.64
C HIS A 199 -9.54 -8.97 20.62
N GLN A 200 -8.94 -10.03 21.09
CA GLN A 200 -8.16 -10.94 20.27
C GLN A 200 -9.07 -11.99 19.63
N ASP A 201 -8.98 -12.13 18.29
CA ASP A 201 -9.80 -13.09 17.52
C ASP A 201 -9.20 -14.49 17.54
N TRP A 202 -7.87 -14.59 17.56
CA TRP A 202 -7.19 -15.86 17.76
C TRP A 202 -6.06 -15.73 18.78
N LYS A 203 -5.64 -16.88 19.30
CA LYS A 203 -4.47 -16.98 20.18
C LYS A 203 -3.21 -17.31 19.37
N VAL A 204 -2.08 -17.10 20.02
CA VAL A 204 -0.74 -17.30 19.45
C VAL A 204 -0.50 -18.70 18.90
N ASN A 205 -1.04 -19.72 19.52
CA ASN A 205 -0.95 -21.11 19.08
C ASN A 205 -1.80 -21.42 17.82
N GLY A 206 -2.33 -20.38 17.15
CA GLY A 206 -3.17 -20.51 15.98
C GLY A 206 -4.61 -20.93 16.27
N GLU A 207 -5.03 -20.92 17.56
CA GLU A 207 -6.43 -21.09 17.92
C GLU A 207 -7.16 -19.78 17.66
N TYR A 208 -8.16 -19.84 16.80
CA TYR A 208 -9.08 -18.74 16.57
C TYR A 208 -10.20 -18.81 17.63
N VAL A 209 -10.46 -17.70 18.31
CA VAL A 209 -11.51 -17.63 19.33
C VAL A 209 -12.88 -17.84 18.70
N ASP A 210 -13.10 -17.23 17.53
CA ASP A 210 -14.39 -17.20 16.84
C ASP A 210 -14.42 -18.09 15.57
N THR A 211 -13.46 -19.00 15.42
CA THR A 211 -13.36 -19.85 14.23
C THR A 211 -13.15 -21.32 14.61
N PRO A 212 -13.56 -22.26 13.75
CA PRO A 212 -13.35 -23.67 14.01
C PRO A 212 -11.91 -24.15 13.74
N GLU A 213 -11.13 -23.39 12.97
CA GLU A 213 -9.78 -23.75 12.58
C GLU A 213 -8.78 -23.43 13.71
N LYS A 214 -7.88 -24.36 13.99
CA LYS A 214 -6.91 -24.28 15.08
C LYS A 214 -5.49 -24.53 14.63
N GLY A 215 -4.54 -24.01 15.37
CA GLY A 215 -3.11 -24.23 15.12
C GLY A 215 -2.66 -23.55 13.84
N VAL A 216 -1.60 -24.09 13.21
CA VAL A 216 -1.03 -23.57 11.95
C VAL A 216 -2.03 -23.62 10.79
N VAL A 217 -3.06 -24.41 10.92
CA VAL A 217 -4.16 -24.49 9.97
C VAL A 217 -4.82 -23.13 9.76
N GLY A 218 -4.72 -22.24 10.75
CA GLY A 218 -5.19 -20.86 10.64
C GLY A 218 -4.56 -20.07 9.49
N ILE A 219 -3.29 -20.28 9.15
CA ILE A 219 -2.60 -19.54 8.07
C ILE A 219 -3.31 -19.68 6.72
N PRO A 220 -3.68 -20.88 6.23
CA PRO A 220 -4.42 -21.03 4.99
C PRO A 220 -5.76 -20.30 4.98
N PHE A 221 -6.39 -20.13 6.13
CA PHE A 221 -7.73 -19.56 6.26
C PHE A 221 -7.77 -18.05 6.52
N LEU A 222 -6.62 -17.39 6.72
CA LEU A 222 -6.59 -15.95 7.06
C LEU A 222 -7.39 -15.10 6.09
N ASP A 223 -7.15 -15.24 4.80
CA ASP A 223 -7.81 -14.43 3.79
C ASP A 223 -9.28 -14.78 3.58
N LYS A 224 -9.70 -15.99 3.97
CA LYS A 224 -11.12 -16.34 4.07
C LYS A 224 -11.83 -15.48 5.10
N TYR A 225 -11.23 -15.27 6.28
CA TYR A 225 -11.83 -14.43 7.31
C TYR A 225 -11.78 -12.95 6.95
N VAL A 226 -10.70 -12.50 6.29
CA VAL A 226 -10.61 -11.14 5.75
C VAL A 226 -11.71 -10.89 4.71
N GLU A 227 -11.95 -11.83 3.81
CA GLU A 227 -13.07 -11.79 2.84
C GLU A 227 -14.42 -11.72 3.55
N GLN A 228 -14.66 -12.61 4.52
CA GLN A 228 -15.92 -12.66 5.28
C GLN A 228 -16.19 -11.35 6.02
N SER A 229 -15.17 -10.75 6.64
CA SER A 229 -15.29 -9.43 7.27
C SER A 229 -15.58 -8.34 6.23
N GLY A 230 -14.92 -8.37 5.08
CA GLY A 230 -15.21 -7.43 3.99
C GLY A 230 -16.66 -7.53 3.49
N ILE A 231 -17.17 -8.75 3.33
CA ILE A 231 -18.58 -9.01 2.95
C ILE A 231 -19.53 -8.50 4.04
N LYS A 232 -19.26 -8.81 5.31
CA LYS A 232 -20.05 -8.33 6.44
C LYS A 232 -20.10 -6.79 6.48
N PHE A 233 -18.99 -6.11 6.22
CA PHE A 233 -18.95 -4.65 6.19
C PHE A 233 -19.77 -4.09 5.01
N LEU A 234 -19.75 -4.73 3.85
CA LEU A 234 -20.62 -4.36 2.72
C LEU A 234 -22.10 -4.53 3.07
N GLU A 235 -22.47 -5.63 3.71
CA GLU A 235 -23.84 -5.90 4.17
C GLU A 235 -24.31 -4.91 5.25
N GLU A 236 -23.41 -4.50 6.14
CA GLU A 236 -23.71 -3.46 7.14
C GLU A 236 -23.89 -2.09 6.47
N ALA A 237 -22.99 -1.73 5.56
CA ALA A 237 -23.08 -0.47 4.81
C ALA A 237 -24.37 -0.38 3.98
N ALA A 238 -24.82 -1.49 3.40
CA ALA A 238 -26.07 -1.53 2.61
C ALA A 238 -27.33 -1.18 3.45
N LYS A 239 -27.29 -1.35 4.78
CA LYS A 239 -28.39 -0.95 5.67
C LYS A 239 -28.49 0.56 5.86
N HIS A 240 -27.45 1.32 5.47
CA HIS A 240 -27.33 2.75 5.64
C HIS A 240 -27.03 3.45 4.29
N PRO A 241 -27.94 3.41 3.30
CA PRO A 241 -27.67 3.84 1.94
C PRO A 241 -27.33 5.34 1.80
N ASP A 242 -27.70 6.15 2.77
CA ASP A 242 -27.43 7.59 2.80
C ASP A 242 -26.05 7.93 3.41
N GLN A 243 -25.39 6.96 4.03
CA GLN A 243 -24.08 7.14 4.63
C GLN A 243 -22.98 6.53 3.74
N PRO A 244 -22.06 7.35 3.20
CA PRO A 244 -20.96 6.81 2.41
C PRO A 244 -20.02 5.96 3.29
N PHE A 245 -19.42 4.93 2.72
CA PHE A 245 -18.49 4.07 3.40
C PHE A 245 -17.09 4.08 2.78
N PHE A 246 -16.10 3.82 3.63
CA PHE A 246 -14.75 3.44 3.26
C PHE A 246 -14.43 2.09 3.88
N ILE A 247 -14.30 1.08 3.04
CA ILE A 247 -13.88 -0.28 3.45
C ILE A 247 -12.48 -0.53 2.91
N ASN A 248 -11.55 -0.86 3.81
CA ASN A 248 -10.18 -1.20 3.47
C ASN A 248 -9.93 -2.69 3.79
N VAL A 249 -9.84 -3.50 2.74
CA VAL A 249 -9.62 -4.95 2.79
C VAL A 249 -8.18 -5.22 2.43
N ASN A 250 -7.42 -5.84 3.36
CA ASN A 250 -6.00 -6.07 3.21
C ASN A 250 -5.69 -7.57 3.29
N PHE A 251 -5.59 -8.22 2.15
CA PHE A 251 -5.26 -9.65 2.08
C PHE A 251 -3.80 -9.91 2.45
N MET A 252 -3.53 -11.10 3.00
CA MET A 252 -2.18 -11.60 3.29
C MET A 252 -1.52 -12.23 2.06
N LYS A 253 -2.35 -12.74 1.12
CA LYS A 253 -1.84 -13.31 -0.13
C LYS A 253 -1.23 -12.19 -0.99
N VAL A 254 -0.04 -12.45 -1.51
CA VAL A 254 0.70 -13.71 -1.60
C VAL A 254 1.99 -13.71 -0.76
N HIS A 255 2.01 -13.00 0.37
CA HIS A 255 3.16 -13.01 1.27
C HIS A 255 3.44 -14.43 1.79
N GLN A 256 4.70 -14.76 1.95
CA GLN A 256 5.09 -16.05 2.57
C GLN A 256 4.60 -16.18 4.02
N PRO A 257 4.31 -17.42 4.46
CA PRO A 257 4.31 -18.66 3.70
C PRO A 257 3.11 -18.73 2.74
N ASN A 258 3.37 -19.17 1.50
CA ASN A 258 2.31 -19.37 0.51
C ASN A 258 1.57 -20.67 0.83
N LEU A 259 0.52 -20.54 1.63
CA LEU A 259 -0.36 -21.63 2.02
C LEU A 259 -1.77 -21.27 1.56
N PRO A 260 -2.18 -21.72 0.37
CA PRO A 260 -3.55 -21.52 -0.12
C PRO A 260 -4.54 -22.24 0.79
N ALA A 261 -5.76 -21.74 0.86
CA ALA A 261 -6.84 -22.47 1.53
C ALA A 261 -7.08 -23.81 0.83
N PRO A 262 -7.52 -24.87 1.55
CA PRO A 262 -7.63 -26.22 1.00
C PRO A 262 -8.44 -26.30 -0.29
N GLU A 263 -9.48 -25.48 -0.43
CA GLU A 263 -10.31 -25.41 -1.63
C GLU A 263 -9.56 -24.86 -2.87
N PHE A 264 -8.41 -24.21 -2.68
CA PHE A 264 -7.57 -23.65 -3.74
C PHE A 264 -6.31 -24.47 -4.00
N GLU A 265 -5.98 -25.46 -3.19
CA GLU A 265 -4.84 -26.33 -3.43
C GLU A 265 -4.95 -27.01 -4.80
N HIS A 266 -3.88 -26.91 -5.60
CA HIS A 266 -3.77 -27.45 -6.96
C HIS A 266 -4.81 -26.91 -7.96
N LYS A 267 -5.37 -25.72 -7.71
CA LYS A 267 -6.34 -25.08 -8.63
C LYS A 267 -5.68 -24.28 -9.73
N SER A 268 -4.45 -23.79 -9.52
CA SER A 268 -3.69 -23.15 -10.59
C SER A 268 -3.25 -24.14 -11.65
N LEU A 269 -2.98 -23.66 -12.86
CA LEU A 269 -2.45 -24.51 -13.95
C LEU A 269 -1.04 -25.02 -13.63
N SER A 270 -0.23 -24.21 -12.97
CA SER A 270 1.13 -24.56 -12.56
C SER A 270 1.19 -25.43 -11.29
N LYS A 271 0.10 -25.48 -10.51
CA LYS A 271 -0.03 -26.27 -9.27
C LYS A 271 1.05 -25.98 -8.23
N THR A 272 1.61 -24.76 -8.24
CA THR A 272 2.55 -24.30 -7.22
C THR A 272 1.77 -23.56 -6.12
N LYS A 273 2.30 -23.55 -4.92
CA LYS A 273 1.67 -22.86 -3.78
C LYS A 273 1.47 -21.38 -4.04
N TYR A 274 2.45 -20.74 -4.67
CA TYR A 274 2.36 -19.31 -5.03
C TYR A 274 1.21 -19.08 -6.02
N ALA A 275 1.15 -19.86 -7.09
CA ALA A 275 0.12 -19.69 -8.11
C ALA A 275 -1.28 -20.02 -7.56
N ASP A 276 -1.42 -21.06 -6.72
CA ASP A 276 -2.66 -21.37 -6.03
C ASP A 276 -3.10 -20.22 -5.13
N SER A 277 -2.15 -19.54 -4.46
CA SER A 277 -2.41 -18.36 -3.64
C SER A 277 -2.86 -17.15 -4.48
N ILE A 278 -2.34 -16.96 -5.69
CA ILE A 278 -2.83 -15.95 -6.64
C ILE A 278 -4.26 -16.25 -7.08
N VAL A 279 -4.56 -17.52 -7.42
CA VAL A 279 -5.92 -17.95 -7.77
C VAL A 279 -6.90 -17.74 -6.62
N GLU A 280 -6.46 -18.01 -5.38
CA GLU A 280 -7.25 -17.72 -4.19
C GLU A 280 -7.52 -16.22 -4.04
N LEU A 281 -6.48 -15.38 -4.15
CA LEU A 281 -6.61 -13.91 -4.07
C LEU A 281 -7.62 -13.40 -5.11
N ASP A 282 -7.49 -13.84 -6.36
CA ASP A 282 -8.40 -13.47 -7.45
C ASP A 282 -9.86 -13.85 -7.14
N ALA A 283 -10.08 -15.07 -6.66
CA ALA A 283 -11.42 -15.55 -6.31
C ALA A 283 -12.04 -14.73 -5.17
N ARG A 284 -11.26 -14.42 -4.12
CA ARG A 284 -11.74 -13.61 -2.99
C ARG A 284 -12.07 -12.17 -3.40
N VAL A 285 -11.27 -11.58 -4.29
CA VAL A 285 -11.62 -10.28 -4.90
C VAL A 285 -12.93 -10.41 -5.69
N GLY A 286 -13.11 -11.49 -6.45
CA GLY A 286 -14.34 -11.80 -7.17
C GLY A 286 -15.56 -11.84 -6.25
N HIS A 287 -15.48 -12.54 -5.11
CA HIS A 287 -16.58 -12.65 -4.14
C HIS A 287 -16.97 -11.28 -3.55
N LEU A 288 -16.00 -10.43 -3.23
CA LEU A 288 -16.28 -9.06 -2.78
C LEU A 288 -16.99 -8.25 -3.87
N MET A 289 -16.57 -8.37 -5.12
CA MET A 289 -17.18 -7.68 -6.25
C MET A 289 -18.60 -8.17 -6.54
N ASP A 290 -18.85 -9.47 -6.40
CA ASP A 290 -20.17 -10.06 -6.59
C ASP A 290 -21.13 -9.62 -5.47
N LYS A 291 -20.66 -9.59 -4.21
CA LYS A 291 -21.43 -9.08 -3.07
C LYS A 291 -21.75 -7.58 -3.24
N LEU A 292 -20.80 -6.79 -3.69
CA LEU A 292 -20.99 -5.36 -3.97
C LEU A 292 -22.12 -5.13 -4.99
N ARG A 293 -22.18 -5.95 -6.07
CA ARG A 293 -23.22 -5.93 -7.09
C ARG A 293 -24.57 -6.44 -6.56
N GLU A 294 -24.56 -7.57 -5.81
CA GLU A 294 -25.74 -8.15 -5.17
C GLU A 294 -26.47 -7.13 -4.30
N LEU A 295 -25.72 -6.33 -3.55
CA LEU A 295 -26.26 -5.29 -2.69
C LEU A 295 -26.63 -4.00 -3.43
N GLY A 296 -26.37 -3.90 -4.75
CA GLY A 296 -26.65 -2.71 -5.56
C GLY A 296 -25.76 -1.51 -5.25
N LEU A 297 -24.63 -1.72 -4.56
CA LEU A 297 -23.69 -0.68 -4.13
C LEU A 297 -22.69 -0.31 -5.24
N ASP A 298 -22.56 -1.15 -6.26
CA ASP A 298 -21.59 -1.04 -7.34
C ASP A 298 -21.67 0.27 -8.14
N LYS A 299 -22.88 0.84 -8.28
CA LYS A 299 -23.12 2.05 -9.10
C LYS A 299 -22.48 3.31 -8.56
N ASN A 300 -22.26 3.38 -7.25
CA ASN A 300 -21.66 4.54 -6.58
C ASN A 300 -20.46 4.17 -5.71
N THR A 301 -19.73 3.13 -6.07
CA THR A 301 -18.53 2.70 -5.34
C THR A 301 -17.31 2.75 -6.25
N LEU A 302 -16.29 3.51 -5.83
CA LEU A 302 -14.94 3.38 -6.36
C LEU A 302 -14.29 2.16 -5.73
N VAL A 303 -13.97 1.16 -6.54
CA VAL A 303 -13.12 0.03 -6.16
C VAL A 303 -11.71 0.30 -6.63
N PHE A 304 -10.74 0.20 -5.74
CA PHE A 304 -9.33 0.35 -6.05
C PHE A 304 -8.56 -0.87 -5.54
N PHE A 305 -7.94 -1.59 -6.45
CA PHE A 305 -7.08 -2.75 -6.15
C PHE A 305 -5.62 -2.39 -6.36
N THR A 306 -4.74 -2.77 -5.42
CA THR A 306 -3.27 -2.65 -5.53
C THR A 306 -2.56 -3.60 -4.57
N THR A 307 -1.23 -3.46 -4.47
CA THR A 307 -0.38 -4.14 -3.48
C THR A 307 0.52 -3.12 -2.77
N ASP A 308 1.11 -3.50 -1.67
CA ASP A 308 1.87 -2.62 -0.79
C ASP A 308 3.33 -2.38 -1.21
N ASN A 309 3.94 -3.32 -1.94
CA ASN A 309 5.28 -3.23 -2.50
C ASN A 309 5.44 -4.19 -3.69
N GLY A 310 6.59 -4.15 -4.35
CA GLY A 310 6.92 -5.03 -5.46
C GLY A 310 7.11 -6.49 -5.05
N ALA A 311 7.28 -7.35 -6.05
CA ALA A 311 7.45 -8.80 -5.86
C ALA A 311 8.58 -9.13 -4.90
N TRP A 312 8.34 -10.07 -3.99
CA TRP A 312 9.40 -10.62 -3.14
C TRP A 312 10.05 -11.82 -3.81
N GLN A 313 11.18 -11.59 -4.48
CA GLN A 313 11.87 -12.63 -5.26
C GLN A 313 12.90 -13.44 -4.45
N ASP A 314 13.34 -12.93 -3.27
CA ASP A 314 14.28 -13.62 -2.39
C ASP A 314 13.79 -14.98 -1.90
N VAL A 315 12.50 -15.26 -2.07
CA VAL A 315 11.82 -16.46 -1.55
C VAL A 315 11.53 -17.52 -2.63
N TYR A 316 12.18 -17.38 -3.81
CA TYR A 316 12.06 -18.37 -4.89
C TYR A 316 12.23 -19.82 -4.36
N PRO A 317 11.45 -20.82 -4.83
CA PRO A 317 10.60 -20.78 -6.02
C PRO A 317 9.18 -20.25 -5.80
N ASP A 318 8.70 -20.10 -4.58
CA ASP A 318 7.36 -19.58 -4.26
C ASP A 318 7.36 -18.05 -4.21
N ALA A 319 7.73 -17.43 -5.33
CA ALA A 319 8.00 -16.01 -5.44
C ALA A 319 7.17 -15.34 -6.54
N GLY A 320 6.87 -14.04 -6.34
CA GLY A 320 6.27 -13.18 -7.34
C GLY A 320 7.23 -12.87 -8.50
N TYR A 321 6.67 -12.35 -9.58
CA TYR A 321 7.41 -11.96 -10.77
C TYR A 321 7.15 -10.51 -11.16
N THR A 322 8.21 -9.84 -11.55
CA THR A 322 8.16 -8.53 -12.19
C THR A 322 9.07 -8.54 -13.44
N PRO A 323 8.64 -7.88 -14.54
CA PRO A 323 9.51 -7.71 -15.69
C PRO A 323 10.60 -6.63 -15.49
N PHE A 324 10.52 -5.91 -14.37
CA PHE A 324 11.43 -4.83 -14.03
C PHE A 324 12.62 -5.34 -13.22
N ARG A 325 13.72 -4.58 -13.20
CA ARG A 325 14.87 -4.88 -12.36
C ARG A 325 14.55 -4.72 -10.89
N GLY A 326 15.18 -5.54 -10.06
CA GLY A 326 15.07 -5.49 -8.61
C GLY A 326 13.81 -6.16 -8.07
N THR A 327 13.64 -6.08 -6.78
CA THR A 327 12.65 -6.80 -5.99
C THR A 327 12.29 -5.98 -4.75
N LYS A 328 11.31 -6.42 -3.98
CA LYS A 328 11.00 -5.90 -2.64
C LYS A 328 12.29 -5.58 -1.85
N GLY A 329 12.35 -4.41 -1.23
CA GLY A 329 13.51 -3.95 -0.46
C GLY A 329 14.55 -3.17 -1.28
N THR A 330 14.34 -3.00 -2.60
CA THR A 330 15.25 -2.22 -3.46
C THR A 330 14.60 -0.92 -3.93
N ASP A 331 15.41 0.02 -4.39
CA ASP A 331 14.98 1.25 -5.05
C ASP A 331 14.84 1.13 -6.57
N ARG A 332 14.90 -0.11 -7.08
CA ARG A 332 14.66 -0.43 -8.49
C ARG A 332 13.17 -0.45 -8.82
N GLU A 333 12.84 -0.39 -10.12
CA GLU A 333 11.44 -0.43 -10.59
C GLU A 333 10.70 -1.65 -10.06
N GLY A 334 11.34 -2.83 -10.03
CA GLY A 334 10.72 -4.08 -9.57
C GLY A 334 10.34 -4.09 -8.10
N GLY A 335 10.98 -3.26 -7.26
CA GLY A 335 10.63 -3.11 -5.85
C GLY A 335 9.50 -2.12 -5.58
N ASN A 336 9.24 -1.21 -6.51
CA ASN A 336 8.35 -0.07 -6.28
C ASN A 336 7.20 0.03 -7.28
N ARG A 337 7.36 -0.42 -8.52
CA ARG A 337 6.33 -0.35 -9.57
C ARG A 337 5.44 -1.59 -9.49
N VAL A 338 4.17 -1.36 -9.18
CA VAL A 338 3.22 -2.40 -8.76
C VAL A 338 1.93 -2.36 -9.58
N PRO A 339 1.15 -3.45 -9.63
CA PRO A 339 -0.15 -3.44 -10.26
C PRO A 339 -1.14 -2.56 -9.49
N ALA A 340 -1.98 -1.83 -10.23
CA ALA A 340 -3.12 -1.13 -9.67
C ALA A 340 -4.26 -1.04 -10.69
N ILE A 341 -5.49 -1.23 -10.22
CA ILE A 341 -6.71 -1.20 -11.03
C ILE A 341 -7.73 -0.35 -10.29
N ALA A 342 -8.37 0.59 -11.00
CA ALA A 342 -9.48 1.36 -10.49
C ALA A 342 -10.76 1.06 -11.29
N TRP A 343 -11.87 0.89 -10.59
CA TRP A 343 -13.16 0.57 -11.20
C TRP A 343 -14.29 1.36 -10.55
N MET A 344 -15.08 2.03 -11.37
CA MET A 344 -16.31 2.70 -10.98
C MET A 344 -17.22 2.80 -12.22
N PRO A 345 -18.24 1.95 -12.37
CA PRO A 345 -19.03 1.89 -13.59
C PRO A 345 -19.76 3.20 -13.87
N GLY A 346 -19.72 3.62 -15.13
CA GLY A 346 -20.33 4.88 -15.56
C GLY A 346 -19.53 6.15 -15.23
N LYS A 347 -18.44 6.03 -14.47
CA LYS A 347 -17.51 7.13 -14.13
C LYS A 347 -16.13 6.90 -14.70
N ILE A 348 -15.54 5.73 -14.47
CA ILE A 348 -14.27 5.32 -15.07
C ILE A 348 -14.56 4.61 -16.38
N LYS A 349 -13.88 5.03 -17.46
CA LYS A 349 -14.03 4.42 -18.77
C LYS A 349 -13.52 2.98 -18.75
N ALA A 350 -14.37 2.04 -19.15
CA ALA A 350 -14.00 0.63 -19.27
C ALA A 350 -12.81 0.43 -20.23
N GLY A 351 -11.87 -0.43 -19.85
CA GLY A 351 -10.65 -0.73 -20.58
C GLY A 351 -9.67 0.44 -20.68
N ALA A 352 -9.81 1.46 -19.82
CA ALA A 352 -8.87 2.58 -19.80
C ALA A 352 -7.48 2.14 -19.33
N ARG A 353 -6.45 2.79 -19.88
CA ARG A 353 -5.05 2.54 -19.55
C ARG A 353 -4.37 3.86 -19.23
N ASN A 354 -3.61 3.91 -18.14
CA ASN A 354 -2.91 5.10 -17.72
C ASN A 354 -1.42 4.81 -17.46
N SER A 355 -0.56 5.70 -17.93
CA SER A 355 0.91 5.63 -17.76
C SER A 355 1.48 6.85 -17.06
N ASP A 356 0.63 7.75 -16.54
CA ASP A 356 1.10 8.84 -15.69
C ASP A 356 1.75 8.28 -14.41
N ILE A 357 2.67 9.03 -13.85
CA ILE A 357 3.28 8.66 -12.56
C ILE A 357 2.23 8.89 -11.48
N VAL A 358 1.78 7.82 -10.87
CA VAL A 358 0.83 7.82 -9.75
C VAL A 358 1.27 6.77 -8.73
N GLY A 359 0.77 6.83 -7.50
CA GLY A 359 1.14 5.83 -6.51
C GLY A 359 0.22 5.78 -5.30
N GLY A 360 0.53 4.86 -4.38
CA GLY A 360 -0.20 4.70 -3.12
C GLY A 360 -0.30 5.98 -2.31
N LEU A 361 0.70 6.86 -2.40
CA LEU A 361 0.66 8.21 -1.81
C LEU A 361 -0.55 9.03 -2.26
N ASP A 362 -0.98 8.88 -3.52
CA ASP A 362 -1.99 9.73 -4.15
C ASP A 362 -3.42 9.34 -3.76
N LEU A 363 -3.60 8.21 -3.08
CA LEU A 363 -4.91 7.78 -2.58
C LEU A 363 -5.49 8.78 -1.57
N MET A 364 -4.65 9.37 -0.71
CA MET A 364 -5.09 10.32 0.32
C MET A 364 -5.77 11.55 -0.28
N ALA A 365 -5.09 12.27 -1.17
CA ALA A 365 -5.66 13.49 -1.79
C ALA A 365 -6.83 13.15 -2.71
N THR A 366 -6.77 12.01 -3.40
CA THR A 366 -7.83 11.56 -4.30
C THR A 366 -9.11 11.23 -3.52
N PHE A 367 -9.02 10.45 -2.46
CA PHE A 367 -10.19 10.08 -1.66
C PHE A 367 -10.76 11.28 -0.90
N ALA A 368 -9.90 12.18 -0.40
CA ALA A 368 -10.32 13.44 0.19
C ALA A 368 -11.10 14.31 -0.82
N SER A 369 -10.58 14.45 -2.03
CA SER A 369 -11.24 15.19 -3.13
C SER A 369 -12.60 14.59 -3.48
N LEU A 370 -12.68 13.27 -3.64
CA LEU A 370 -13.94 12.57 -3.92
C LEU A 370 -14.96 12.71 -2.78
N ALA A 371 -14.49 12.79 -1.55
CA ALA A 371 -15.31 13.01 -0.37
C ALA A 371 -15.70 14.49 -0.17
N GLY A 372 -15.11 15.41 -0.93
CA GLY A 372 -15.34 16.85 -0.80
C GLY A 372 -14.76 17.42 0.48
N VAL A 373 -13.61 16.91 0.96
CA VAL A 373 -12.93 17.38 2.16
C VAL A 373 -11.50 17.81 1.84
N ASP A 374 -11.10 18.96 2.37
CA ASP A 374 -9.73 19.46 2.25
C ASP A 374 -8.78 18.66 3.16
N LEU A 375 -7.58 18.42 2.67
CA LEU A 375 -6.52 17.86 3.49
C LEU A 375 -6.13 18.79 4.64
N PRO A 376 -5.95 18.27 5.86
CA PRO A 376 -5.58 19.08 7.02
C PRO A 376 -4.24 19.79 6.83
N LYS A 377 -4.13 21.04 7.29
CA LYS A 377 -2.88 21.80 7.28
C LYS A 377 -2.03 21.59 8.54
N LYS A 378 -2.60 20.91 9.52
CA LYS A 378 -1.96 20.55 10.80
C LYS A 378 -2.19 19.07 11.05
N ASP A 379 -1.23 18.44 11.70
CA ASP A 379 -1.38 17.08 12.20
C ASP A 379 -2.40 17.03 13.36
N ARG A 380 -2.69 15.85 13.87
CA ARG A 380 -3.69 15.66 14.94
C ARG A 380 -3.25 16.25 16.30
N GLU A 381 -1.98 16.65 16.42
CA GLU A 381 -1.40 17.30 17.60
C GLU A 381 -1.19 18.82 17.37
N GLY A 382 -1.65 19.35 16.23
CA GLY A 382 -1.65 20.79 15.93
C GLY A 382 -0.37 21.30 15.28
N GLN A 383 0.59 20.45 14.93
CA GLN A 383 1.82 20.85 14.24
C GLN A 383 1.57 20.96 12.72
N PRO A 384 2.29 21.87 12.02
CA PRO A 384 2.20 21.96 10.57
C PRO A 384 2.54 20.64 9.89
N ILE A 385 1.73 20.26 8.88
CA ILE A 385 1.91 19.01 8.13
C ILE A 385 1.92 19.29 6.63
N ILE A 386 2.63 18.45 5.88
CA ILE A 386 2.61 18.41 4.42
C ILE A 386 2.25 16.98 3.98
N PHE A 387 1.40 16.88 2.96
CA PHE A 387 1.12 15.63 2.26
C PHE A 387 1.92 15.57 0.96
N ASP A 388 2.45 14.39 0.63
CA ASP A 388 3.15 14.11 -0.63
C ASP A 388 2.20 13.53 -1.67
N SER A 389 0.92 13.75 -1.45
CA SER A 389 -0.22 13.19 -2.18
C SER A 389 -0.78 14.19 -3.18
N TYR A 390 -1.15 13.72 -4.35
CA TYR A 390 -1.83 14.50 -5.40
C TYR A 390 -3.20 13.89 -5.70
N ASP A 391 -4.18 14.75 -6.00
CA ASP A 391 -5.48 14.29 -6.48
C ASP A 391 -5.37 13.77 -7.91
N ILE A 392 -5.63 12.49 -8.09
CA ILE A 392 -5.66 11.82 -9.40
C ILE A 392 -7.09 11.57 -9.91
N SER A 393 -8.12 12.17 -9.29
CA SER A 393 -9.50 12.05 -9.79
C SER A 393 -9.66 12.51 -11.25
N PRO A 394 -8.93 13.55 -11.75
CA PRO A 394 -8.94 13.87 -13.17
C PRO A 394 -8.44 12.75 -14.08
N VAL A 395 -7.46 11.96 -13.60
CA VAL A 395 -6.98 10.78 -14.31
C VAL A 395 -8.05 9.69 -14.31
N LEU A 396 -8.62 9.39 -13.14
CA LEU A 396 -9.64 8.35 -12.97
C LEU A 396 -10.85 8.58 -13.90
N PHE A 397 -11.28 9.84 -14.03
CA PHE A 397 -12.46 10.19 -14.82
C PHE A 397 -12.13 10.66 -16.25
N GLY A 398 -10.85 10.61 -16.65
CA GLY A 398 -10.42 10.99 -18.00
C GLY A 398 -10.58 12.47 -18.32
N THR A 399 -10.61 13.34 -17.32
CA THR A 399 -10.77 14.81 -17.44
C THR A 399 -9.43 15.56 -17.41
N GLY A 400 -8.32 14.88 -17.09
CA GLY A 400 -6.99 15.48 -17.03
C GLY A 400 -5.89 14.45 -16.93
N LYS A 401 -4.65 14.95 -16.86
CA LYS A 401 -3.43 14.13 -16.65
C LYS A 401 -3.06 14.10 -15.17
N GLY A 402 -2.24 13.12 -14.79
CA GLY A 402 -1.66 13.05 -13.47
C GLY A 402 -0.76 14.26 -13.18
N PRO A 403 -0.91 14.92 -12.04
CA PRO A 403 -0.12 16.11 -11.70
C PRO A 403 1.31 15.78 -11.26
N ARG A 404 1.62 14.51 -10.96
CA ARG A 404 2.92 14.08 -10.49
C ARG A 404 3.91 13.97 -11.64
N THR A 405 5.05 14.64 -11.51
CA THR A 405 6.15 14.59 -12.49
C THR A 405 7.39 13.88 -11.98
N THR A 406 7.48 13.67 -10.66
CA THR A 406 8.62 13.06 -9.99
C THR A 406 8.17 11.97 -9.03
N TRP A 407 9.00 10.93 -8.88
CA TRP A 407 8.86 9.90 -7.85
C TRP A 407 10.20 9.71 -7.15
N PHE A 408 10.16 9.66 -5.81
CA PHE A 408 11.34 9.42 -4.97
C PHE A 408 11.30 7.99 -4.44
N TYR A 409 12.39 7.27 -4.62
CA TYR A 409 12.55 5.90 -4.14
C TYR A 409 13.42 5.94 -2.88
N PHE A 410 12.91 5.36 -1.80
CA PHE A 410 13.64 5.31 -0.54
C PHE A 410 14.02 3.87 -0.24
N THR A 411 15.23 3.66 0.22
CA THR A 411 15.59 2.44 0.90
C THR A 411 15.24 2.56 2.38
N GLU A 412 15.19 1.44 3.08
CA GLU A 412 14.84 1.45 4.49
C GLU A 412 15.82 2.26 5.35
N ASN A 413 15.26 3.02 6.29
CA ASN A 413 16.00 3.85 7.25
C ASN A 413 16.81 5.02 6.66
N GLU A 414 16.53 5.45 5.42
CA GLU A 414 17.24 6.56 4.80
C GLU A 414 16.40 7.83 4.74
N LEU A 415 17.02 8.97 4.95
CA LEU A 415 16.36 10.28 4.83
C LEU A 415 16.38 10.82 3.40
N SER A 416 17.46 10.58 2.68
CA SER A 416 17.58 10.93 1.26
C SER A 416 17.05 9.79 0.39
N PRO A 417 16.47 10.11 -0.78
CA PRO A 417 16.08 9.07 -1.72
C PRO A 417 17.31 8.35 -2.29
N GLY A 418 17.20 7.03 -2.46
CA GLY A 418 18.20 6.21 -3.14
C GLY A 418 18.12 6.32 -4.65
N ALA A 419 16.95 6.70 -5.18
CA ALA A 419 16.74 7.00 -6.60
C ALA A 419 15.65 8.07 -6.76
N VAL A 420 15.65 8.72 -7.93
CA VAL A 420 14.66 9.73 -8.31
C VAL A 420 14.25 9.51 -9.77
N ARG A 421 12.96 9.41 -10.01
CA ARG A 421 12.38 9.48 -11.35
C ARG A 421 11.88 10.89 -11.64
N ALA A 422 12.21 11.44 -12.79
CA ALA A 422 11.68 12.69 -13.31
C ALA A 422 11.21 12.46 -14.77
N GLY A 423 9.90 12.52 -14.99
CA GLY A 423 9.30 12.09 -16.24
C GLY A 423 9.59 10.62 -16.54
N HIS A 424 10.31 10.35 -17.65
CA HIS A 424 10.71 8.98 -18.01
C HIS A 424 12.16 8.65 -17.65
N TYR A 425 12.94 9.63 -17.20
CA TYR A 425 14.30 9.40 -16.72
C TYR A 425 14.34 9.06 -15.25
N LYS A 426 15.26 8.18 -14.87
CA LYS A 426 15.51 7.80 -13.48
C LYS A 426 17.00 7.84 -13.17
N ALA A 427 17.36 8.53 -12.10
CA ALA A 427 18.70 8.47 -11.52
C ALA A 427 18.72 7.57 -10.29
N VAL A 428 19.70 6.69 -10.20
CA VAL A 428 19.91 5.78 -9.06
C VAL A 428 21.24 6.10 -8.40
N PHE A 429 21.18 6.50 -7.15
CA PHE A 429 22.33 6.89 -6.31
C PHE A 429 22.73 5.76 -5.35
N ASP A 430 21.78 4.93 -4.95
CA ASP A 430 21.95 3.82 -4.03
C ASP A 430 21.91 2.50 -4.82
N LEU A 431 23.00 1.76 -4.78
CA LEU A 431 23.14 0.49 -5.50
C LEU A 431 22.75 -0.72 -4.65
N ARG A 432 22.07 -0.55 -3.53
CA ARG A 432 21.58 -1.65 -2.73
C ARG A 432 20.69 -2.58 -3.55
N GLY A 433 20.97 -3.87 -3.48
CA GLY A 433 20.29 -4.87 -4.29
C GLY A 433 20.79 -4.96 -5.72
N ASP A 434 21.91 -4.29 -6.02
CA ASP A 434 22.65 -4.40 -7.27
C ASP A 434 24.07 -4.88 -6.93
N ASP A 435 24.39 -6.13 -7.21
CA ASP A 435 25.72 -6.69 -7.01
C ASP A 435 26.65 -6.44 -8.21
N GLY A 436 26.18 -5.66 -9.20
CA GLY A 436 26.93 -5.36 -10.43
C GLY A 436 27.09 -6.58 -11.35
N GLN A 437 26.64 -7.73 -10.92
CA GLN A 437 26.72 -9.01 -11.63
C GLN A 437 25.33 -9.59 -11.90
N ALA A 438 24.28 -8.89 -11.49
CA ALA A 438 22.91 -9.32 -11.77
C ALA A 438 22.85 -9.79 -13.21
N THR A 439 22.80 -11.07 -13.38
CA THR A 439 22.90 -11.84 -14.60
C THR A 439 22.06 -11.22 -15.72
N GLY A 440 22.68 -10.35 -16.53
CA GLY A 440 22.03 -9.68 -17.64
C GLY A 440 20.82 -8.81 -17.24
N GLY A 441 20.74 -8.29 -16.00
CA GLY A 441 19.66 -7.43 -15.53
C GLY A 441 18.33 -8.16 -15.31
N LEU A 442 18.32 -9.47 -15.32
CA LEU A 442 17.18 -10.26 -14.87
C LEU A 442 17.35 -10.47 -13.37
N ALA A 443 16.42 -9.94 -12.61
CA ALA A 443 16.41 -9.99 -11.16
C ALA A 443 16.13 -11.41 -10.65
N VAL A 444 17.06 -12.30 -10.83
CA VAL A 444 16.96 -13.67 -10.26
C VAL A 444 18.15 -13.95 -9.36
N ASP A 445 18.81 -12.91 -8.89
CA ASP A 445 19.89 -13.09 -7.93
C ASP A 445 19.30 -13.12 -6.52
N THR A 446 19.58 -14.20 -5.80
CA THR A 446 19.22 -14.38 -4.38
C THR A 446 19.92 -13.39 -3.46
N ASN A 447 20.83 -12.57 -3.98
CA ASN A 447 21.56 -11.55 -3.24
C ASN A 447 20.99 -10.13 -3.41
N VAL A 448 19.84 -9.97 -4.06
CA VAL A 448 19.12 -8.69 -4.13
C VAL A 448 18.12 -8.53 -2.98
N GLY A 449 17.59 -7.34 -2.81
CA GLY A 449 16.62 -7.05 -1.76
C GLY A 449 17.23 -7.10 -0.37
N TRP A 450 16.54 -7.74 0.56
CA TRP A 450 16.97 -7.79 1.96
C TRP A 450 18.17 -8.68 2.21
N LYS A 451 18.40 -9.65 1.34
CA LYS A 451 19.58 -10.51 1.39
C LYS A 451 20.75 -9.94 0.61
N GLY A 452 20.56 -8.85 -0.08
CA GLY A 452 21.57 -8.22 -0.91
C GLY A 452 22.73 -7.62 -0.11
N PRO A 453 23.80 -7.22 -0.80
CA PRO A 453 24.96 -6.60 -0.20
C PRO A 453 24.60 -5.31 0.54
N GLU A 454 25.50 -4.86 1.40
CA GLU A 454 25.36 -3.58 2.06
C GLU A 454 25.22 -2.45 1.04
N LYS A 455 24.49 -1.41 1.45
CA LYS A 455 24.29 -0.22 0.67
C LYS A 455 25.61 0.37 0.18
N TYR A 456 25.67 0.64 -1.10
CA TYR A 456 26.73 1.41 -1.74
C TYR A 456 26.12 2.66 -2.36
N VAL A 457 26.67 3.85 -2.04
CA VAL A 457 26.25 5.12 -2.62
C VAL A 457 27.18 5.48 -3.76
N ALA A 458 26.63 5.62 -4.95
CA ALA A 458 27.40 5.99 -6.13
C ALA A 458 27.82 7.46 -6.08
N THR A 459 29.08 7.75 -6.41
CA THR A 459 29.57 9.13 -6.58
C THR A 459 28.91 9.80 -7.79
N VAL A 460 28.67 9.02 -8.83
CA VAL A 460 27.94 9.44 -10.04
C VAL A 460 26.75 8.52 -10.18
N PRO A 461 25.52 9.04 -10.27
CA PRO A 461 24.34 8.21 -10.37
C PRO A 461 24.31 7.43 -11.69
N GLN A 462 23.70 6.25 -11.66
CA GLN A 462 23.27 5.60 -12.89
C GLN A 462 22.00 6.33 -13.39
N VAL A 463 21.89 6.54 -14.68
CA VAL A 463 20.72 7.18 -15.30
C VAL A 463 20.12 6.25 -16.35
N PHE A 464 18.79 6.06 -16.26
CA PHE A 464 18.04 5.19 -17.15
C PHE A 464 16.90 5.93 -17.83
N ASP A 465 16.60 5.60 -19.08
CA ASP A 465 15.37 5.99 -19.76
C ASP A 465 14.34 4.86 -19.63
N LEU A 466 13.41 5.00 -18.70
CA LEU A 466 12.42 3.94 -18.40
C LEU A 466 11.41 3.66 -19.52
N TRP A 467 11.34 4.50 -20.56
CA TRP A 467 10.52 4.21 -21.73
C TRP A 467 11.21 3.26 -22.69
N GLN A 468 12.53 3.43 -22.86
CA GLN A 468 13.34 2.58 -23.75
C GLN A 468 13.92 1.38 -23.00
N ASP A 469 14.24 1.56 -21.72
CA ASP A 469 14.86 0.56 -20.85
C ASP A 469 14.12 0.44 -19.50
N PRO A 470 12.89 -0.12 -19.48
CA PRO A 470 12.15 -0.30 -18.25
C PRO A 470 12.81 -1.30 -17.28
N GLN A 471 13.83 -2.02 -17.74
CA GLN A 471 14.60 -2.98 -16.96
C GLN A 471 15.86 -2.38 -16.33
N GLU A 472 16.12 -1.07 -16.51
CA GLU A 472 17.27 -0.38 -15.94
C GLU A 472 18.62 -1.08 -16.24
N ARG A 473 18.82 -1.49 -17.50
CA ARG A 473 20.01 -2.25 -17.96
C ARG A 473 21.14 -1.35 -18.46
N TYR A 474 20.77 -0.24 -19.10
CA TYR A 474 21.69 0.60 -19.84
C TYR A 474 21.80 1.97 -19.20
N ASP A 475 22.90 2.18 -18.46
CA ASP A 475 23.24 3.49 -17.91
C ASP A 475 23.60 4.46 -19.04
N ILE A 476 22.65 5.29 -19.43
CA ILE A 476 22.82 6.26 -20.51
C ILE A 476 23.70 7.44 -20.11
N PHE A 477 23.92 7.68 -18.81
CA PHE A 477 24.81 8.73 -18.37
C PHE A 477 26.26 8.41 -18.71
N MET A 478 26.68 7.14 -18.53
CA MET A 478 28.06 6.74 -18.86
C MET A 478 28.26 6.47 -20.35
N THR A 479 27.25 5.95 -21.04
CA THR A 479 27.36 5.61 -22.47
C THR A 479 27.22 6.81 -23.40
N ASN A 480 26.48 7.83 -22.97
CA ASN A 480 26.21 9.04 -23.75
C ASN A 480 26.11 10.28 -22.88
N TRP A 481 27.10 10.48 -22.02
CA TRP A 481 27.06 11.47 -20.96
C TRP A 481 26.92 12.91 -21.46
N THR A 482 27.49 13.26 -22.57
CA THR A 482 27.41 14.62 -23.14
C THR A 482 25.98 15.01 -23.52
N GLU A 483 25.17 14.05 -23.94
CA GLU A 483 23.76 14.27 -24.30
C GLU A 483 22.83 14.22 -23.10
N HIS A 484 23.24 13.58 -21.98
CA HIS A 484 22.37 13.33 -20.82
C HIS A 484 22.79 14.06 -19.54
N THR A 485 23.89 14.83 -19.53
CA THR A 485 24.36 15.58 -18.36
C THR A 485 23.29 16.55 -17.81
N TRP A 486 22.43 17.08 -18.65
CA TRP A 486 21.34 17.97 -18.24
C TRP A 486 20.35 17.29 -17.27
N THR A 487 20.22 15.97 -17.33
CA THR A 487 19.33 15.22 -16.45
C THR A 487 19.71 15.38 -14.98
N LEU A 488 21.02 15.52 -14.69
CA LEU A 488 21.50 15.74 -13.32
C LEU A 488 20.95 17.03 -12.72
N VAL A 489 20.78 18.08 -13.53
CA VAL A 489 20.19 19.34 -13.06
C VAL A 489 18.75 19.10 -12.62
N THR A 490 17.99 18.35 -13.40
CA THR A 490 16.59 18.03 -13.07
C THR A 490 16.48 17.20 -11.80
N PHE A 491 17.33 16.18 -11.63
CA PHE A 491 17.31 15.33 -10.43
C PHE A 491 17.76 16.09 -9.19
N ASN A 492 18.83 16.90 -9.30
CA ASN A 492 19.31 17.70 -8.19
C ASN A 492 18.26 18.73 -7.74
N GLN A 493 17.58 19.39 -8.67
CA GLN A 493 16.48 20.30 -8.35
C GLN A 493 15.33 19.56 -7.62
N ALA A 494 14.94 18.38 -8.10
CA ALA A 494 13.88 17.59 -7.46
C ALA A 494 14.28 17.21 -6.01
N ILE A 495 15.51 16.75 -5.79
CA ILE A 495 16.01 16.40 -4.45
C ILE A 495 16.10 17.66 -3.57
N GLU A 496 16.62 18.76 -4.10
CA GLU A 496 16.71 20.03 -3.35
C GLU A 496 15.33 20.50 -2.89
N GLU A 497 14.32 20.46 -3.76
CA GLU A 497 12.95 20.82 -3.40
C GLU A 497 12.38 19.89 -2.32
N LEU A 498 12.64 18.59 -2.40
CA LEU A 498 12.27 17.66 -1.34
C LEU A 498 12.96 18.02 -0.02
N MET A 499 14.29 18.26 -0.03
CA MET A 499 15.07 18.58 1.17
C MET A 499 14.62 19.91 1.80
N LYS A 500 14.28 20.93 1.00
CA LYS A 500 13.69 22.18 1.49
C LYS A 500 12.41 21.94 2.29
N THR A 501 11.61 20.96 1.90
CA THR A 501 10.40 20.61 2.67
C THR A 501 10.72 20.05 4.04
N TYR A 502 11.87 19.39 4.23
CA TYR A 502 12.28 18.85 5.53
C TYR A 502 12.67 19.93 6.52
N VAL A 503 13.14 21.09 6.05
CA VAL A 503 13.42 22.26 6.92
C VAL A 503 12.12 22.78 7.51
N LYS A 504 11.08 22.89 6.72
CA LYS A 504 9.77 23.41 7.14
C LYS A 504 8.91 22.36 7.86
N TYR A 505 9.01 21.12 7.43
CA TYR A 505 8.25 19.99 7.94
C TYR A 505 9.23 18.85 8.26
N PRO A 506 9.93 18.92 9.39
CA PRO A 506 10.97 17.95 9.73
C PRO A 506 10.43 16.52 9.71
N PRO A 507 11.20 15.56 9.18
CA PRO A 507 10.88 14.15 9.30
C PRO A 507 10.75 13.75 10.77
N ARG A 508 9.85 12.84 11.07
CA ARG A 508 9.82 12.20 12.39
C ARG A 508 11.03 11.29 12.55
N LYS A 509 11.30 10.89 13.79
CA LYS A 509 12.31 9.88 14.04
C LYS A 509 12.06 8.64 13.16
N LEU A 510 13.13 8.10 12.62
CA LEU A 510 13.06 6.84 11.88
C LEU A 510 12.47 5.75 12.77
N GLN A 511 11.77 4.80 12.18
CA GLN A 511 11.12 3.72 12.91
C GLN A 511 12.09 2.95 13.80
N SER A 512 13.34 2.74 13.35
CA SER A 512 14.40 2.11 14.15
C SER A 512 14.76 2.84 15.45
N GLU A 513 14.38 4.13 15.55
CA GLU A 513 14.55 4.93 16.75
C GLU A 513 13.28 5.02 17.59
N VAL A 514 12.12 4.79 16.97
CA VAL A 514 10.80 4.79 17.63
C VAL A 514 10.47 3.43 18.21
N TYR A 515 10.86 2.36 17.51
CA TYR A 515 10.71 1.01 18.00
C TYR A 515 11.86 0.68 18.94
N THR A 516 11.53 0.34 20.17
CA THR A 516 12.47 -0.13 21.21
C THR A 516 12.82 -1.61 21.05
N GLY A 517 12.55 -2.17 19.89
CA GLY A 517 12.79 -3.57 19.59
C GLY A 517 14.28 -3.93 19.48
N PRO A 518 14.59 -5.21 19.38
CA PRO A 518 15.95 -5.66 19.32
C PRO A 518 16.67 -5.08 18.08
N ILE A 519 17.87 -4.58 18.31
CA ILE A 519 18.80 -4.24 17.23
C ILE A 519 18.89 -5.45 16.32
N THR A 520 18.87 -5.26 14.99
CA THR A 520 19.05 -6.38 14.06
C THR A 520 20.27 -7.17 14.44
N LEU A 521 20.23 -8.48 14.26
CA LEU A 521 21.32 -9.39 14.66
C LEU A 521 22.69 -8.92 14.13
N SER A 522 22.73 -8.42 12.90
CA SER A 522 23.95 -7.89 12.28
C SER A 522 24.46 -6.62 12.97
N LYS A 523 23.56 -5.68 13.30
CA LYS A 523 23.91 -4.46 14.04
C LYS A 523 24.36 -4.80 15.47
N TYR A 524 23.67 -5.76 16.11
CA TYR A 524 24.04 -6.22 17.44
C TYR A 524 25.42 -6.91 17.45
N GLN A 525 25.69 -7.77 16.46
CA GLN A 525 26.98 -8.45 16.31
C GLN A 525 28.12 -7.46 16.07
N ARG A 526 27.91 -6.44 15.20
CA ARG A 526 28.89 -5.37 14.98
C ARG A 526 29.13 -4.56 16.24
N PHE A 527 28.06 -4.13 16.91
CA PHE A 527 28.19 -3.38 18.15
C PHE A 527 28.93 -4.19 19.22
N LYS A 528 28.55 -5.46 19.37
CA LYS A 528 29.24 -6.38 20.29
C LYS A 528 30.71 -6.49 19.93
N TRP A 529 31.03 -6.69 18.66
CA TRP A 529 32.41 -6.78 18.21
C TRP A 529 33.21 -5.50 18.53
N VAL A 530 32.70 -4.33 18.17
CA VAL A 530 33.35 -3.04 18.48
C VAL A 530 33.54 -2.86 19.98
N ARG A 531 32.53 -3.17 20.78
CA ARG A 531 32.61 -3.09 22.24
C ARG A 531 33.67 -4.04 22.78
N ASP A 532 33.71 -5.27 22.31
CA ASP A 532 34.67 -6.28 22.77
C ASP A 532 36.10 -5.90 22.38
N GLU A 533 36.32 -5.32 21.19
CA GLU A 533 37.64 -4.79 20.79
C GLU A 533 38.06 -3.58 21.65
N LEU A 534 37.17 -2.61 21.86
CA LEU A 534 37.47 -1.47 22.72
C LEU A 534 37.73 -1.86 24.19
N SER A 535 37.04 -2.89 24.65
CA SER A 535 37.28 -3.43 26.01
C SER A 535 38.69 -3.97 26.18
N LYS A 536 39.31 -4.52 25.14
CA LYS A 536 40.70 -4.97 25.15
C LYS A 536 41.68 -3.80 25.33
N GLU A 537 41.29 -2.63 24.88
CA GLU A 537 42.03 -1.36 25.02
C GLU A 537 41.65 -0.58 26.30
N GLY A 538 40.89 -1.20 27.21
CA GLY A 538 40.46 -0.59 28.46
C GLY A 538 39.32 0.43 28.35
N ILE A 539 38.65 0.52 27.17
CA ILE A 539 37.52 1.41 26.92
C ILE A 539 36.23 0.63 27.13
N SER A 540 35.40 1.09 28.08
CA SER A 540 34.07 0.49 28.33
C SER A 540 32.99 1.29 27.65
N LEU A 541 32.26 0.66 26.71
CA LEU A 541 31.01 1.21 26.13
C LEU A 541 29.82 0.54 26.80
N PRO A 542 28.83 1.32 27.29
CA PRO A 542 27.61 0.74 27.80
C PRO A 542 26.85 0.02 26.67
N MET A 543 26.15 -1.05 27.01
CA MET A 543 25.19 -1.64 26.07
C MET A 543 24.08 -0.62 25.78
N PRO A 544 23.61 -0.52 24.54
CA PRO A 544 22.39 0.24 24.27
C PRO A 544 21.29 -0.36 25.14
N THR A 545 20.85 0.41 26.13
CA THR A 545 19.64 0.06 26.87
C THR A 545 18.49 0.23 25.90
N GLY A 546 17.84 -0.88 25.53
CA GLY A 546 16.53 -0.80 24.89
C GLY A 546 15.58 -0.12 25.87
N ASN A 547 15.29 1.15 25.64
CA ASN A 547 14.16 1.88 26.20
C ASN A 547 13.20 2.22 25.07
#